data_4eb9f935705b2b9d78d0cab6bfe618eb
#
_entry.id   4eb9f935705b2b9d78d0cab6bfe618eb
#
_cell.length_a   1.000
_cell.length_b   1.000
_cell.length_c   1.000
_cell.angle_alpha   90.00
_cell.angle_beta   90.00
_cell.angle_gamma   90.00
#
_symmetry.space_group_name_H-M   'P 1'
#
loop_
_entity.id
_entity.type
_entity.pdbx_description
1 polymer ?
#
loop_
_entity_poly.entity_id
_entity_poly.type
_entity_poly.pdbx_seq_one_letter_code
_entity_poly.pdbx_strand_id
1 'polypeptide(L)'
;MPVQPSYPGVYIEELASGVRTITGVATSITAFIGRALSGPENEPTIINNFGDYERQFGGLWVDSTMSYAVQDFYLNGGSQAIIVRVQLNGGPAKIPLPGTLSPMGDFLNLFASSNGAWGNGLSVTVDY
;
A
#
# COMPACT_ATOMS: atom_id res chain seq x y z
N MET A 1 -15.57 23.86 -41.67
CA MET A 1 -15.55 24.46 -43.02
C MET A 1 -15.91 25.91 -42.83
N PRO A 2 -15.11 26.87 -43.26
CA PRO A 2 -15.48 28.27 -43.16
C PRO A 2 -16.73 28.51 -44.05
N VAL A 3 -17.70 29.22 -43.46
CA VAL A 3 -18.91 29.60 -44.13
C VAL A 3 -18.58 30.69 -45.11
N GLN A 4 -18.82 30.53 -46.42
CA GLN A 4 -18.70 31.61 -47.37
C GLN A 4 -20.00 32.42 -47.41
N PRO A 5 -20.00 33.66 -46.92
CA PRO A 5 -21.18 34.50 -46.96
C PRO A 5 -21.47 34.99 -48.40
N SER A 6 -22.73 34.89 -48.82
CA SER A 6 -23.16 35.30 -50.19
C SER A 6 -23.72 36.73 -50.26
N TYR A 7 -23.83 37.41 -49.12
CA TYR A 7 -24.35 38.78 -49.04
C TYR A 7 -23.48 39.67 -48.10
N PRO A 8 -23.38 40.97 -48.35
CA PRO A 8 -22.75 41.87 -47.39
C PRO A 8 -23.52 41.90 -46.07
N GLY A 9 -22.87 41.59 -44.98
CA GLY A 9 -23.48 41.56 -43.64
C GLY A 9 -22.43 41.26 -42.55
N VAL A 10 -22.85 41.33 -41.30
CA VAL A 10 -22.02 40.90 -40.15
C VAL A 10 -22.32 39.43 -39.90
N TYR A 11 -21.32 38.60 -40.02
CA TYR A 11 -21.41 37.16 -39.76
C TYR A 11 -20.67 36.85 -38.48
N ILE A 12 -21.33 36.10 -37.56
CA ILE A 12 -20.75 35.64 -36.34
C ILE A 12 -20.41 34.17 -36.52
N GLU A 13 -19.12 33.83 -36.54
CA GLU A 13 -18.66 32.45 -36.54
C GLU A 13 -18.26 32.07 -35.10
N GLU A 14 -19.00 31.15 -34.49
CA GLU A 14 -18.61 30.53 -33.23
C GLU A 14 -17.48 29.51 -33.48
N LEU A 15 -16.27 29.88 -33.14
CA LEU A 15 -15.18 28.92 -33.06
C LEU A 15 -15.32 28.17 -31.76
N ALA A 16 -15.43 26.83 -31.86
CA ALA A 16 -15.41 25.99 -30.69
C ALA A 16 -14.19 26.31 -29.84
N SER A 17 -14.43 26.85 -28.64
CA SER A 17 -13.35 27.11 -27.69
C SER A 17 -12.59 25.81 -27.45
N GLY A 18 -11.31 25.79 -27.80
CA GLY A 18 -10.41 24.69 -27.47
C GLY A 18 -10.08 24.66 -25.98
N VAL A 19 -11.14 24.60 -25.14
CA VAL A 19 -10.95 24.40 -23.70
C VAL A 19 -10.29 23.05 -23.52
N ARG A 20 -8.98 23.06 -23.40
CA ARG A 20 -8.23 21.91 -22.95
C ARG A 20 -8.48 21.80 -21.46
N THR A 21 -9.24 20.80 -21.06
CA THR A 21 -9.33 20.40 -19.66
C THR A 21 -7.92 20.14 -19.17
N ILE A 22 -7.44 20.94 -18.22
CA ILE A 22 -6.17 20.69 -17.55
C ILE A 22 -6.39 19.41 -16.74
N THR A 23 -5.91 18.29 -17.27
CA THR A 23 -5.88 17.04 -16.51
C THR A 23 -4.86 17.24 -15.39
N GLY A 24 -5.32 17.30 -14.14
CA GLY A 24 -4.43 17.36 -13.00
C GLY A 24 -3.53 16.10 -13.02
N VAL A 25 -2.23 16.33 -13.15
CA VAL A 25 -1.24 15.25 -12.93
C VAL A 25 -1.18 15.02 -11.43
N ALA A 26 -1.30 13.78 -10.99
CA ALA A 26 -1.12 13.42 -9.59
C ALA A 26 0.31 13.77 -9.16
N THR A 27 0.49 14.88 -8.47
CA THR A 27 1.80 15.38 -8.01
C THR A 27 2.16 14.92 -6.61
N SER A 28 1.25 14.21 -5.91
CA SER A 28 1.45 13.78 -4.53
C SER A 28 1.57 12.25 -4.40
N ILE A 29 2.50 11.65 -5.14
CA ILE A 29 2.95 10.29 -4.86
C ILE A 29 4.18 10.41 -3.96
N THR A 30 4.09 9.89 -2.74
CA THR A 30 5.17 9.97 -1.76
C THR A 30 5.65 8.57 -1.42
N ALA A 31 6.97 8.38 -1.36
CA ALA A 31 7.57 7.14 -0.90
C ALA A 31 7.95 7.25 0.59
N PHE A 32 7.53 6.25 1.37
CA PHE A 32 7.90 6.10 2.78
C PHE A 32 8.75 4.85 2.94
N ILE A 33 9.95 5.03 3.46
CA ILE A 33 10.91 3.96 3.70
C ILE A 33 11.16 3.89 5.20
N GLY A 34 10.87 2.74 5.82
CA GLY A 34 11.02 2.62 7.25
C GLY A 34 10.60 1.27 7.81
N ARG A 35 10.50 1.22 9.14
CA ARG A 35 10.06 0.04 9.86
C ARG A 35 8.55 0.00 9.94
N ALA A 36 7.97 -1.19 9.79
CA ALA A 36 6.55 -1.46 10.03
C ALA A 36 6.40 -2.75 10.84
N LEU A 37 5.24 -2.93 11.46
CA LEU A 37 4.97 -4.08 12.34
C LEU A 37 5.00 -5.40 11.56
N SER A 38 4.39 -5.43 10.39
CA SER A 38 4.26 -6.62 9.52
C SER A 38 4.41 -6.23 8.05
N GLY A 39 4.21 -7.17 7.13
CA GLY A 39 4.14 -6.94 5.70
C GLY A 39 5.41 -7.29 4.93
N PRO A 40 5.39 -7.13 3.59
CA PRO A 40 6.52 -7.46 2.72
C PRO A 40 7.74 -6.59 3.03
N GLU A 41 8.93 -7.15 2.82
CA GLU A 41 10.20 -6.50 3.11
C GLU A 41 10.95 -6.17 1.84
N ASN A 42 11.56 -4.99 1.82
CA ASN A 42 12.37 -4.50 0.69
C ASN A 42 11.61 -4.52 -0.64
N GLU A 43 10.29 -4.56 -0.59
CA GLU A 43 9.40 -4.55 -1.75
C GLU A 43 8.55 -3.29 -1.73
N PRO A 44 8.56 -2.49 -2.81
CA PRO A 44 7.73 -1.30 -2.91
C PRO A 44 6.26 -1.69 -3.05
N THR A 45 5.45 -1.32 -2.10
CA THR A 45 4.01 -1.60 -2.06
C THR A 45 3.22 -0.31 -2.21
N ILE A 46 2.33 -0.25 -3.20
CA ILE A 46 1.48 0.91 -3.44
C ILE A 46 0.24 0.81 -2.55
N ILE A 47 -0.08 1.89 -1.86
CA ILE A 47 -1.28 2.06 -1.06
C ILE A 47 -2.01 3.33 -1.46
N ASN A 48 -3.34 3.33 -1.37
CA ASN A 48 -4.19 4.45 -1.78
C ASN A 48 -4.94 5.10 -0.61
N ASN A 49 -4.87 4.53 0.56
CA ASN A 49 -5.44 5.06 1.80
C ASN A 49 -4.75 4.45 3.02
N PHE A 50 -4.99 5.04 4.20
CA PHE A 50 -4.41 4.55 5.44
C PHE A 50 -4.91 3.15 5.83
N GLY A 51 -6.16 2.80 5.51
CA GLY A 51 -6.69 1.45 5.74
C GLY A 51 -5.95 0.36 4.95
N ASP A 52 -5.40 0.67 3.77
CA ASP A 52 -4.53 -0.24 3.03
C ASP A 52 -3.21 -0.47 3.80
N TYR A 53 -2.67 0.60 4.39
CA TYR A 53 -1.49 0.52 5.26
C TYR A 53 -1.75 -0.38 6.46
N GLU A 54 -2.88 -0.19 7.15
CA GLU A 54 -3.24 -0.99 8.33
C GLU A 54 -3.33 -2.48 8.01
N ARG A 55 -3.99 -2.82 6.91
CA ARG A 55 -4.15 -4.23 6.49
C ARG A 55 -2.84 -4.91 6.11
N GLN A 56 -1.92 -4.17 5.48
CA GLN A 56 -0.68 -4.75 4.95
C GLN A 56 0.49 -4.65 5.92
N PHE A 57 0.57 -3.55 6.67
CA PHE A 57 1.73 -3.22 7.50
C PHE A 57 1.46 -3.21 9.01
N GLY A 58 0.20 -3.47 9.42
CA GLY A 58 -0.18 -3.63 10.83
C GLY A 58 -0.55 -2.36 11.57
N GLY A 59 -0.72 -1.23 10.86
CA GLY A 59 -1.22 0.02 11.45
C GLY A 59 -0.18 0.82 12.22
N LEU A 60 -0.65 1.58 13.22
CA LEU A 60 0.20 2.45 14.02
C LEU A 60 1.10 1.63 14.95
N TRP A 61 2.39 1.96 14.96
CA TRP A 61 3.38 1.31 15.79
C TRP A 61 4.29 2.34 16.45
N VAL A 62 4.35 2.30 17.80
CA VAL A 62 5.05 3.30 18.63
C VAL A 62 6.56 3.33 18.32
N ASP A 63 7.16 2.20 17.98
CA ASP A 63 8.59 2.11 17.71
C ASP A 63 8.98 2.55 16.29
N SER A 64 8.02 3.04 15.50
CA SER A 64 8.27 3.53 14.14
C SER A 64 7.48 4.79 13.84
N THR A 65 8.18 5.84 13.45
CA THR A 65 7.57 7.11 13.02
C THR A 65 6.90 7.00 11.65
N MET A 66 7.24 5.98 10.83
CA MET A 66 6.71 5.83 9.48
C MET A 66 5.19 5.70 9.46
N SER A 67 4.61 4.92 10.38
CA SER A 67 3.17 4.70 10.44
C SER A 67 2.39 6.00 10.69
N TYR A 68 2.91 6.87 11.56
CA TYR A 68 2.32 8.17 11.85
C TYR A 68 2.48 9.13 10.66
N ALA A 69 3.64 9.14 10.01
CA ALA A 69 3.87 9.97 8.83
C ALA A 69 2.95 9.59 7.66
N VAL A 70 2.69 8.29 7.47
CA VAL A 70 1.74 7.79 6.47
C VAL A 70 0.31 8.21 6.83
N GLN A 71 -0.08 8.14 8.10
CA GLN A 71 -1.37 8.61 8.56
C GLN A 71 -1.55 10.11 8.29
N ASP A 72 -0.57 10.91 8.70
CA ASP A 72 -0.59 12.36 8.51
C ASP A 72 -0.64 12.73 7.01
N PHE A 73 0.07 12.01 6.16
CA PHE A 73 0.03 12.21 4.72
C PHE A 73 -1.40 12.07 4.16
N TYR A 74 -2.12 11.01 4.54
CA TYR A 74 -3.51 10.82 4.08
C TYR A 74 -4.48 11.81 4.73
N LEU A 75 -4.30 12.18 5.99
CA LEU A 75 -5.10 13.20 6.67
C LEU A 75 -4.95 14.57 6.01
N ASN A 76 -3.78 14.87 5.45
CA ASN A 76 -3.51 16.12 4.73
C ASN A 76 -3.81 16.05 3.21
N GLY A 77 -4.58 15.04 2.77
CA GLY A 77 -5.06 14.97 1.39
C GLY A 77 -4.12 14.25 0.42
N GLY A 78 -3.16 13.50 0.92
CA GLY A 78 -2.33 12.60 0.10
C GLY A 78 -3.20 11.56 -0.61
N SER A 79 -2.89 11.26 -1.88
CA SER A 79 -3.70 10.36 -2.70
C SER A 79 -3.11 8.96 -2.85
N GLN A 80 -1.80 8.86 -2.97
CA GLN A 80 -1.10 7.60 -3.18
C GLN A 80 0.26 7.62 -2.51
N ALA A 81 0.61 6.53 -1.83
CA ALA A 81 1.92 6.36 -1.23
C ALA A 81 2.55 5.02 -1.66
N ILE A 82 3.88 5.01 -1.70
CA ILE A 82 4.68 3.81 -1.92
C ILE A 82 5.37 3.50 -0.59
N ILE A 83 5.10 2.34 -0.03
CA ILE A 83 5.71 1.90 1.24
C ILE A 83 6.80 0.89 0.95
N VAL A 84 7.96 1.11 1.53
CA VAL A 84 9.07 0.15 1.54
C VAL A 84 9.42 -0.16 2.98
N ARG A 85 9.02 -1.34 3.43
CA ARG A 85 9.37 -1.82 4.77
C ARG A 85 10.81 -2.32 4.78
N VAL A 86 11.60 -1.80 5.69
CA VAL A 86 12.97 -2.26 5.93
C VAL A 86 13.09 -2.89 7.31
N GLN A 87 13.89 -3.94 7.42
CA GLN A 87 14.26 -4.55 8.69
C GLN A 87 15.71 -5.01 8.67
N LEU A 88 16.26 -5.26 9.83
CA LEU A 88 17.61 -5.76 10.01
C LEU A 88 17.57 -7.06 10.80
N ASN A 89 18.06 -8.15 10.19
CA ASN A 89 18.26 -9.46 10.83
C ASN A 89 17.03 -10.08 11.50
N GLY A 90 15.82 -9.75 11.05
CA GLY A 90 14.59 -10.40 11.51
C GLY A 90 14.32 -11.71 10.78
N GLY A 91 13.63 -12.64 11.44
CA GLY A 91 13.10 -13.85 10.85
C GLY A 91 11.60 -14.00 11.11
N PRO A 92 10.90 -14.89 10.38
CA PRO A 92 9.50 -15.18 10.67
C PRO A 92 9.40 -15.95 11.98
N ALA A 93 8.36 -15.67 12.76
CA ALA A 93 8.00 -16.52 13.89
C ALA A 93 7.69 -17.93 13.37
N LYS A 94 8.13 -18.94 14.11
CA LYS A 94 8.02 -20.35 13.71
C LYS A 94 7.58 -21.18 14.89
N ILE A 95 6.62 -22.08 14.65
CA ILE A 95 6.19 -23.08 15.63
C ILE A 95 6.24 -24.48 15.00
N PRO A 96 7.00 -25.42 15.56
CA PRO A 96 6.94 -26.82 15.18
C PRO A 96 5.77 -27.50 15.88
N LEU A 97 4.92 -28.17 15.12
CA LEU A 97 3.88 -29.05 15.66
C LEU A 97 4.38 -30.52 15.60
N PRO A 98 4.53 -31.20 16.74
CA PRO A 98 4.96 -32.60 16.77
C PRO A 98 3.88 -33.50 16.16
N GLY A 99 4.24 -34.29 15.16
CA GLY A 99 3.37 -35.34 14.63
C GLY A 99 3.30 -36.55 15.60
N THR A 100 2.10 -37.07 15.83
CA THR A 100 1.87 -38.25 16.70
C THR A 100 1.98 -39.59 15.95
N LEU A 101 2.16 -39.57 14.64
CA LEU A 101 2.02 -40.74 13.78
C LEU A 101 3.35 -41.35 13.28
N SER A 102 4.49 -40.76 13.59
CA SER A 102 5.78 -41.34 13.18
C SER A 102 6.78 -41.38 14.33
N PRO A 103 7.42 -42.53 14.58
CA PRO A 103 8.50 -42.64 15.56
C PRO A 103 9.74 -41.81 15.16
N MET A 104 9.75 -41.24 13.98
CA MET A 104 10.85 -40.44 13.42
C MET A 104 10.59 -38.92 13.46
N GLY A 105 9.50 -38.48 14.14
CA GLY A 105 9.27 -37.11 14.45
C GLY A 105 9.04 -36.20 13.23
N ASP A 106 8.02 -36.48 12.42
CA ASP A 106 7.54 -35.57 11.42
C ASP A 106 6.95 -34.34 12.12
N PHE A 107 7.60 -33.19 11.94
CA PHE A 107 7.15 -31.92 12.47
C PHE A 107 6.53 -31.11 11.36
N LEU A 108 5.29 -30.69 11.54
CA LEU A 108 4.73 -29.61 10.72
C LEU A 108 5.30 -28.29 11.25
N ASN A 109 6.07 -27.59 10.44
CA ASN A 109 6.57 -26.29 10.79
C ASN A 109 5.65 -25.21 10.20
N LEU A 110 5.04 -24.42 11.05
CA LEU A 110 4.26 -23.25 10.66
C LEU A 110 5.13 -22.00 10.80
N PHE A 111 5.06 -21.14 9.82
CA PHE A 111 5.80 -19.89 9.79
C PHE A 111 4.82 -18.73 9.68
N ALA A 112 5.10 -17.63 10.36
CA ALA A 112 4.40 -16.38 10.12
C ALA A 112 4.64 -15.90 8.68
N SER A 113 3.63 -15.27 8.08
CA SER A 113 3.65 -14.84 6.67
C SER A 113 4.67 -13.73 6.37
N SER A 114 5.14 -13.03 7.39
CA SER A 114 6.21 -12.03 7.27
C SER A 114 7.06 -12.01 8.52
N ASN A 115 8.29 -11.50 8.38
CA ASN A 115 9.20 -11.37 9.49
C ASN A 115 8.72 -10.34 10.52
N GLY A 116 9.07 -10.52 11.78
CA GLY A 116 8.77 -9.57 12.85
C GLY A 116 8.22 -10.21 14.11
N ALA A 117 8.32 -9.50 15.21
CA ALA A 117 7.87 -9.95 16.53
C ALA A 117 6.33 -10.15 16.63
N TRP A 118 5.56 -9.58 15.70
CA TRP A 118 4.10 -9.72 15.65
C TRP A 118 3.65 -11.18 15.58
N GLY A 119 4.41 -12.01 14.86
CA GLY A 119 4.12 -13.43 14.72
C GLY A 119 4.26 -14.25 16.01
N ASN A 120 4.96 -13.72 17.03
CA ASN A 120 5.08 -14.38 18.33
C ASN A 120 3.74 -14.38 19.12
N GLY A 121 2.80 -13.52 18.74
CA GLY A 121 1.46 -13.49 19.33
C GLY A 121 0.44 -14.41 18.65
N LEU A 122 0.83 -15.11 17.59
CA LEU A 122 -0.05 -16.05 16.90
C LEU A 122 -0.19 -17.36 17.69
N SER A 123 -1.40 -17.89 17.71
CA SER A 123 -1.70 -19.21 18.27
C SER A 123 -2.33 -20.09 17.19
N VAL A 124 -2.09 -21.40 17.27
CA VAL A 124 -2.63 -22.38 16.35
C VAL A 124 -3.35 -23.45 17.15
N THR A 125 -4.58 -23.78 16.74
CA THR A 125 -5.36 -24.88 17.26
C THR A 125 -5.58 -25.89 16.16
N VAL A 126 -5.37 -27.15 16.47
CA VAL A 126 -5.64 -28.28 15.55
C VAL A 126 -6.85 -29.05 16.10
N ASP A 127 -7.94 -29.03 15.34
CA ASP A 127 -9.14 -29.79 15.63
C ASP A 127 -9.13 -31.10 14.80
N TYR A 128 -9.64 -32.20 15.40
CA TYR A 128 -9.70 -33.52 14.78
C TYR A 128 -11.13 -33.87 14.38
#